data_2e948f23fc4798fed81039c95e6b41b8
#
_entry.id   2e948f23fc4798fed81039c95e6b41b8
#
_cell.length_a   1.000
_cell.length_b   1.000
_cell.length_c   1.000
_cell.angle_alpha   90.00
_cell.angle_beta   90.00
_cell.angle_gamma   90.00
#
_symmetry.space_group_name_H-M   'P 1'
#
loop_
_entity.id
_entity.type
_entity.pdbx_description
1 polymer ?
#
loop_
_entity_poly.entity_id
_entity_poly.type
_entity_poly.pdbx_seq_one_letter_code
_entity_poly.pdbx_strand_id
1 'polypeptide(L)'
;MSAVLGGVPEGASIIMIMMSAVLLIGGTIVCQVSGTMRDRDISQGKNISGQVKAKKKDIVLLVFASGILQPFFSVASSIGLRTELRPNGFSSFTCMGILCLGAFLGTTIFSGIMITKNKMWDKVIHPNVKMWLIVAMAIISAFCHFGGNLLNAVAAPVVSVVIATGIGYSFGIWSYLWGIVYGEFAGAKRKTLGVLVCGLGFFIAGIVILTLNIT
;
A
#
# COMPACT_ATOMS: atom_id res chain seq x y z
N MET A 1 1.33 -16.19 7.81
CA MET A 1 0.32 -16.20 8.88
C MET A 1 -1.10 -16.11 8.31
N SER A 2 -1.42 -15.24 7.37
CA SER A 2 -2.73 -15.22 6.68
C SER A 2 -3.04 -16.50 5.91
N ALA A 3 -2.06 -17.17 5.32
CA ALA A 3 -2.21 -18.46 4.64
C ALA A 3 -2.66 -19.58 5.60
N VAL A 4 -2.19 -19.54 6.86
CA VAL A 4 -2.58 -20.52 7.88
C VAL A 4 -3.97 -20.25 8.42
N LEU A 5 -4.38 -18.96 8.48
CA LEU A 5 -5.66 -18.52 9.03
C LEU A 5 -6.78 -18.46 7.98
N GLY A 6 -6.42 -18.19 6.71
CA GLY A 6 -7.37 -18.07 5.61
C GLY A 6 -7.53 -19.31 4.73
N GLY A 7 -6.76 -20.35 5.03
CA GLY A 7 -6.67 -21.54 4.17
C GLY A 7 -5.85 -21.29 2.90
N VAL A 8 -5.08 -22.28 2.49
CA VAL A 8 -4.48 -22.33 1.15
C VAL A 8 -5.50 -23.09 0.30
N PRO A 9 -5.89 -22.61 -0.89
CA PRO A 9 -6.82 -23.32 -1.76
C PRO A 9 -6.34 -24.76 -1.98
N GLU A 10 -7.25 -25.72 -2.03
CA GLU A 10 -6.93 -27.11 -2.37
C GLU A 10 -6.28 -27.14 -3.75
N GLY A 11 -5.11 -27.75 -3.84
CA GLY A 11 -4.32 -27.82 -5.08
C GLY A 11 -3.28 -26.69 -5.24
N ALA A 12 -3.31 -25.62 -4.43
CA ALA A 12 -2.33 -24.56 -4.54
C ALA A 12 -0.93 -25.00 -4.08
N SER A 13 0.07 -24.76 -4.91
CA SER A 13 1.47 -25.06 -4.58
C SER A 13 2.05 -24.01 -3.63
N ILE A 14 2.46 -24.43 -2.44
CA ILE A 14 3.15 -23.57 -1.47
C ILE A 14 4.42 -22.95 -2.08
N ILE A 15 5.12 -23.70 -2.93
CA ILE A 15 6.32 -23.21 -3.62
C ILE A 15 5.99 -22.02 -4.52
N MET A 16 4.90 -22.07 -5.28
CA MET A 16 4.46 -20.96 -6.14
C MET A 16 4.05 -19.75 -5.31
N ILE A 17 3.39 -19.94 -4.17
CA ILE A 17 3.06 -18.85 -3.24
C ILE A 17 4.34 -18.18 -2.72
N MET A 18 5.32 -18.98 -2.30
CA MET A 18 6.60 -18.46 -1.82
C MET A 18 7.37 -17.72 -2.93
N MET A 19 7.41 -18.27 -4.14
CA MET A 19 8.02 -17.62 -5.30
C MET A 19 7.34 -16.28 -5.62
N SER A 20 6.02 -16.25 -5.65
CA SER A 20 5.27 -15.00 -5.89
C SER A 20 5.55 -13.97 -4.81
N ALA A 21 5.60 -14.38 -3.54
CA ALA A 21 5.93 -13.49 -2.42
C ALA A 21 7.34 -12.89 -2.57
N VAL A 22 8.34 -13.70 -2.92
CA VAL A 22 9.71 -13.23 -3.17
C VAL A 22 9.76 -12.23 -4.32
N LEU A 23 9.04 -12.49 -5.42
CA LEU A 23 8.97 -11.58 -6.57
C LEU A 23 8.26 -10.27 -6.23
N LEU A 24 7.17 -10.31 -5.46
CA LEU A 24 6.45 -9.11 -5.01
C LEU A 24 7.31 -8.24 -4.09
N ILE A 25 7.99 -8.86 -3.12
CA ILE A 25 8.92 -8.15 -2.23
C ILE A 25 10.10 -7.58 -3.02
N GLY A 26 10.71 -8.38 -3.89
CA GLY A 26 11.81 -7.95 -4.76
C GLY A 26 11.41 -6.79 -5.65
N GLY A 27 10.23 -6.88 -6.29
CA GLY A 27 9.67 -5.81 -7.12
C GLY A 27 9.48 -4.52 -6.32
N THR A 28 8.92 -4.61 -5.11
CA THR A 28 8.75 -3.46 -4.22
C THR A 28 10.09 -2.81 -3.88
N ILE A 29 11.10 -3.58 -3.52
CA ILE A 29 12.45 -3.08 -3.19
C ILE A 29 13.06 -2.36 -4.41
N VAL A 30 12.99 -2.98 -5.59
CA VAL A 30 13.54 -2.40 -6.83
C VAL A 30 12.83 -1.10 -7.21
N CYS A 31 11.50 -1.04 -7.07
CA CYS A 31 10.73 0.18 -7.29
C CYS A 31 11.12 1.29 -6.30
N GLN A 32 11.32 0.98 -5.02
CA GLN A 32 11.80 1.93 -4.01
C GLN A 32 13.21 2.45 -4.32
N VAL A 33 14.10 1.58 -4.79
CA VAL A 33 15.43 1.99 -5.25
C VAL A 33 15.33 2.97 -6.41
N SER A 34 14.43 2.70 -7.38
CA SER A 34 14.17 3.62 -8.50
C SER A 34 13.68 4.99 -8.01
N GLY A 35 12.76 5.04 -7.04
CA GLY A 35 12.31 6.29 -6.43
C GLY A 35 13.47 7.08 -5.80
N THR A 36 14.34 6.39 -5.06
CA THR A 36 15.53 7.02 -4.46
C THR A 36 16.51 7.54 -5.52
N MET A 37 16.69 6.79 -6.61
CA MET A 37 17.53 7.23 -7.74
C MET A 37 16.93 8.45 -8.43
N ARG A 38 15.61 8.48 -8.65
CA ARG A 38 14.87 9.63 -9.19
C ARG A 38 15.14 10.88 -8.36
N ASP A 39 14.98 10.78 -7.04
CA ASP A 39 15.17 11.91 -6.14
C ASP A 39 16.61 12.44 -6.17
N ARG A 40 17.60 11.56 -6.35
CA ARG A 40 19.01 11.96 -6.56
C ARG A 40 19.20 12.64 -7.91
N ASP A 41 18.66 12.09 -8.99
CA ASP A 41 18.80 12.64 -10.33
C ASP A 41 18.20 14.06 -10.41
N ILE A 42 17.03 14.27 -9.82
CA ILE A 42 16.33 15.56 -9.78
C ILE A 42 17.05 16.56 -8.87
N SER A 43 17.55 16.13 -7.70
CA SER A 43 18.25 17.00 -6.76
C SER A 43 19.63 17.46 -7.25
N GLN A 44 20.30 16.68 -8.10
CA GLN A 44 21.54 17.09 -8.76
C GLN A 44 21.31 18.18 -9.82
N GLY A 45 20.10 18.28 -10.38
CA GLY A 45 19.73 19.29 -11.39
C GLY A 45 19.16 20.60 -10.82
N LYS A 46 18.78 20.64 -9.56
CA LYS A 46 18.24 21.83 -8.89
C LYS A 46 18.81 21.95 -7.48
N ASN A 47 19.44 23.08 -7.16
CA ASN A 47 19.70 23.48 -5.77
C ASN A 47 18.36 23.75 -5.07
N ILE A 48 17.64 22.69 -4.70
CA ILE A 48 16.42 22.81 -3.91
C ILE A 48 16.82 22.97 -2.44
N SER A 49 17.13 24.19 -2.07
CA SER A 49 17.25 24.63 -0.69
C SER A 49 15.85 24.64 -0.08
N GLY A 50 15.40 23.53 0.48
CA GLY A 50 14.07 23.45 1.12
C GLY A 50 13.57 22.06 1.44
N GLN A 51 14.21 21.00 0.92
CA GLN A 51 13.85 19.66 1.35
C GLN A 51 14.32 19.43 2.78
N VAL A 52 13.36 19.29 3.68
CA VAL A 52 13.63 18.76 5.03
C VAL A 52 14.23 17.37 4.85
N LYS A 53 15.57 17.27 4.95
CA LYS A 53 16.26 15.98 4.94
C LYS A 53 15.82 15.22 6.19
N ALA A 54 14.81 14.37 6.05
CA ALA A 54 14.45 13.44 7.11
C ALA A 54 15.70 12.66 7.51
N LYS A 55 15.96 12.56 8.81
CA LYS A 55 17.11 11.81 9.31
C LYS A 55 16.98 10.36 8.86
N LYS A 56 18.04 9.76 8.34
CA LYS A 56 18.00 8.35 7.87
C LYS A 56 17.43 7.41 8.92
N LYS A 57 17.68 7.67 10.21
CA LYS A 57 17.11 6.89 11.33
C LYS A 57 15.57 6.93 11.37
N ASP A 58 14.98 8.11 11.12
CA ASP A 58 13.52 8.29 11.16
C ASP A 58 12.86 7.57 9.98
N ILE A 59 13.49 7.59 8.80
CA ILE A 59 13.04 6.85 7.62
C ILE A 59 13.10 5.34 7.88
N VAL A 60 14.21 4.83 8.39
CA VAL A 60 14.37 3.39 8.71
C VAL A 60 13.35 2.96 9.76
N LEU A 61 13.16 3.76 10.80
CA LEU A 61 12.17 3.48 11.84
C LEU A 61 10.74 3.44 11.28
N LEU A 62 10.38 4.40 10.39
CA LEU A 62 9.06 4.45 9.73
C LEU A 62 8.84 3.24 8.83
N VAL A 63 9.83 2.86 8.01
CA VAL A 63 9.76 1.69 7.13
C VAL A 63 9.62 0.41 7.95
N PHE A 64 10.39 0.27 9.03
CA PHE A 64 10.31 -0.90 9.90
C PHE A 64 8.97 -0.97 10.63
N ALA A 65 8.50 0.14 11.20
CA ALA A 65 7.21 0.21 11.87
C ALA A 65 6.06 -0.09 10.91
N SER A 66 6.06 0.47 9.71
CA SER A 66 5.02 0.18 8.70
C SER A 66 5.06 -1.28 8.25
N GLY A 67 6.25 -1.86 8.05
CA GLY A 67 6.42 -3.26 7.68
C GLY A 67 5.89 -4.24 8.73
N ILE A 68 5.99 -3.87 10.03
CA ILE A 68 5.43 -4.68 11.13
C ILE A 68 3.91 -4.45 11.25
N LEU A 69 3.43 -3.21 11.11
CA LEU A 69 2.02 -2.87 11.33
C LEU A 69 1.11 -3.28 10.15
N GLN A 70 1.59 -3.23 8.92
CA GLN A 70 0.82 -3.58 7.73
C GLN A 70 0.23 -5.00 7.78
N PRO A 71 0.96 -6.06 8.18
CA PRO A 71 0.41 -7.40 8.29
C PRO A 71 -0.76 -7.52 9.27
N PHE A 72 -0.83 -6.69 10.30
CA PHE A 72 -1.94 -6.73 11.27
C PHE A 72 -3.30 -6.48 10.62
N PHE A 73 -3.36 -5.58 9.62
CA PHE A 73 -4.58 -5.34 8.87
C PHE A 73 -5.04 -6.60 8.13
N SER A 74 -4.12 -7.27 7.43
CA SER A 74 -4.43 -8.51 6.70
C SER A 74 -4.81 -9.66 7.65
N VAL A 75 -4.14 -9.77 8.80
CA VAL A 75 -4.45 -10.76 9.84
C VAL A 75 -5.82 -10.47 10.45
N ALA A 76 -6.12 -9.22 10.81
CA ALA A 76 -7.41 -8.83 11.35
C ALA A 76 -8.55 -9.11 10.34
N SER A 77 -8.33 -8.80 9.06
CA SER A 77 -9.28 -9.14 7.99
C SER A 77 -9.49 -10.65 7.88
N SER A 78 -8.43 -11.44 7.89
CA SER A 78 -8.53 -12.91 7.77
C SER A 78 -9.19 -13.57 8.98
N ILE A 79 -9.05 -12.98 10.16
CA ILE A 79 -9.73 -13.45 11.38
C ILE A 79 -11.20 -13.04 11.39
N GLY A 80 -11.51 -11.81 10.95
CA GLY A 80 -12.84 -11.23 11.03
C GLY A 80 -13.80 -11.71 9.94
N LEU A 81 -13.30 -11.99 8.74
CA LEU A 81 -14.13 -12.35 7.59
C LEU A 81 -14.77 -13.74 7.75
N ARG A 82 -16.05 -13.82 7.34
CA ARG A 82 -16.73 -15.09 7.16
C ARG A 82 -16.15 -15.82 5.97
N THR A 83 -15.70 -17.04 6.19
CA THR A 83 -15.21 -17.98 5.17
C THR A 83 -15.80 -19.35 5.44
N GLU A 84 -15.60 -20.31 4.52
CA GLU A 84 -16.01 -21.70 4.73
C GLU A 84 -15.40 -22.28 6.01
N LEU A 85 -14.16 -21.93 6.32
CA LEU A 85 -13.47 -22.35 7.54
C LEU A 85 -13.96 -21.61 8.80
N ARG A 86 -14.71 -20.50 8.63
CA ARG A 86 -15.22 -19.65 9.73
C ARG A 86 -16.63 -19.15 9.42
N PRO A 87 -17.65 -19.99 9.55
CA PRO A 87 -19.02 -19.64 9.23
C PRO A 87 -19.58 -18.53 10.13
N ASN A 88 -19.05 -18.39 11.35
CA ASN A 88 -19.45 -17.38 12.33
C ASN A 88 -18.73 -16.03 12.18
N GLY A 89 -17.91 -15.84 11.14
CA GLY A 89 -17.24 -14.57 10.86
C GLY A 89 -18.23 -13.47 10.43
N PHE A 90 -17.74 -12.23 10.43
CA PHE A 90 -18.50 -11.08 9.96
C PHE A 90 -18.64 -11.08 8.43
N SER A 91 -19.72 -10.47 7.93
CA SER A 91 -19.81 -10.18 6.51
C SER A 91 -18.68 -9.24 6.08
N SER A 92 -18.31 -9.24 4.81
CA SER A 92 -17.24 -8.37 4.26
C SER A 92 -17.49 -6.89 4.58
N PHE A 93 -18.74 -6.44 4.47
CA PHE A 93 -19.13 -5.06 4.82
C PHE A 93 -18.95 -4.75 6.31
N THR A 94 -19.40 -5.63 7.17
CA THR A 94 -19.30 -5.44 8.64
C THR A 94 -17.84 -5.46 9.08
N CYS A 95 -17.07 -6.42 8.60
CA CYS A 95 -15.64 -6.53 8.90
C CYS A 95 -14.88 -5.27 8.44
N MET A 96 -15.14 -4.82 7.21
CA MET A 96 -14.51 -3.63 6.65
C MET A 96 -14.95 -2.37 7.39
N GLY A 97 -16.22 -2.25 7.78
CA GLY A 97 -16.72 -1.14 8.59
C GLY A 97 -16.01 -1.02 9.93
N ILE A 98 -15.79 -2.13 10.64
CA ILE A 98 -15.07 -2.17 11.91
C ILE A 98 -13.59 -1.75 11.70
N LEU A 99 -12.94 -2.28 10.66
CA LEU A 99 -11.55 -1.94 10.34
C LEU A 99 -11.40 -0.46 9.97
N CYS A 100 -12.33 0.08 9.17
CA CYS A 100 -12.34 1.50 8.81
C CYS A 100 -12.55 2.41 10.03
N LEU A 101 -13.46 2.03 10.95
CA LEU A 101 -13.68 2.76 12.19
C LEU A 101 -12.41 2.79 13.05
N GLY A 102 -11.76 1.64 13.21
CA GLY A 102 -10.49 1.53 13.94
C GLY A 102 -9.38 2.39 13.30
N ALA A 103 -9.24 2.34 11.98
CA ALA A 103 -8.29 3.13 11.23
C ALA A 103 -8.57 4.64 11.38
N PHE A 104 -9.84 5.05 11.28
CA PHE A 104 -10.27 6.43 11.47
C PHE A 104 -9.91 6.94 12.87
N LEU A 105 -10.27 6.22 13.91
CA LEU A 105 -9.97 6.60 15.29
C LEU A 105 -8.46 6.68 15.52
N GLY A 106 -7.71 5.67 15.12
CA GLY A 106 -6.25 5.64 15.28
C GLY A 106 -5.56 6.79 14.54
N THR A 107 -5.95 7.02 13.29
CA THR A 107 -5.39 8.11 12.47
C THR A 107 -5.74 9.49 13.04
N THR A 108 -6.97 9.67 13.49
CA THR A 108 -7.43 10.96 14.06
C THR A 108 -6.67 11.28 15.35
N ILE A 109 -6.52 10.30 16.25
CA ILE A 109 -5.79 10.49 17.50
C ILE A 109 -4.31 10.78 17.20
N PHE A 110 -3.67 9.97 16.35
CA PHE A 110 -2.26 10.16 16.00
C PHE A 110 -2.02 11.51 15.33
N SER A 111 -2.84 11.87 14.33
CA SER A 111 -2.73 13.14 13.62
C SER A 111 -2.97 14.33 14.57
N GLY A 112 -3.97 14.25 15.45
CA GLY A 112 -4.23 15.27 16.46
C GLY A 112 -3.03 15.52 17.38
N ILE A 113 -2.41 14.44 17.89
CA ILE A 113 -1.21 14.54 18.70
C ILE A 113 -0.06 15.18 17.92
N MET A 114 0.17 14.76 16.67
CA MET A 114 1.27 15.28 15.85
C MET A 114 1.07 16.76 15.48
N ILE A 115 -0.14 17.16 15.10
CA ILE A 115 -0.48 18.54 14.77
C ILE A 115 -0.28 19.43 16.00
N THR A 116 -0.74 19.00 17.18
CA THR A 116 -0.60 19.74 18.43
C THR A 116 0.88 19.84 18.84
N LYS A 117 1.61 18.74 18.82
CA LYS A 117 3.04 18.69 19.17
C LYS A 117 3.89 19.60 18.28
N ASN A 118 3.58 19.65 16.98
CA ASN A 118 4.32 20.44 16.00
C ASN A 118 3.75 21.86 15.84
N LYS A 119 2.74 22.24 16.61
CA LYS A 119 2.07 23.58 16.55
C LYS A 119 1.61 23.92 15.13
N MET A 120 1.03 22.95 14.42
CA MET A 120 0.64 23.10 13.01
C MET A 120 -0.84 23.43 12.81
N TRP A 121 -1.60 23.72 13.87
CA TRP A 121 -3.03 24.02 13.79
C TRP A 121 -3.35 25.17 12.83
N ASP A 122 -2.53 26.24 12.85
CA ASP A 122 -2.71 27.37 11.95
C ASP A 122 -2.65 26.96 10.47
N LYS A 123 -1.72 26.09 10.10
CA LYS A 123 -1.60 25.56 8.73
C LYS A 123 -2.75 24.63 8.32
N VAL A 124 -3.39 24.00 9.30
CA VAL A 124 -4.55 23.12 9.07
C VAL A 124 -5.81 23.96 8.88
N ILE A 125 -5.96 25.04 9.67
CA ILE A 125 -7.14 25.91 9.60
C ILE A 125 -7.03 26.88 8.42
N HIS A 126 -5.84 27.40 8.14
CA HIS A 126 -5.56 28.34 7.06
C HIS A 126 -4.58 27.73 6.02
N PRO A 127 -5.00 26.72 5.25
CA PRO A 127 -4.14 26.12 4.24
C PRO A 127 -3.93 27.08 3.06
N ASN A 128 -2.76 27.00 2.44
CA ASN A 128 -2.42 27.77 1.23
C ASN A 128 -3.23 27.38 0.00
N VAL A 129 -3.98 26.27 0.08
CA VAL A 129 -4.83 25.74 -0.98
C VAL A 129 -6.29 25.88 -0.58
N LYS A 130 -7.18 26.06 -1.55
CA LYS A 130 -8.63 26.17 -1.29
C LYS A 130 -9.14 24.94 -0.52
N MET A 131 -9.72 25.16 0.65
CA MET A 131 -10.17 24.09 1.56
C MET A 131 -11.10 23.08 0.86
N TRP A 132 -12.02 23.55 -0.01
CA TRP A 132 -12.95 22.68 -0.72
C TRP A 132 -12.23 21.67 -1.63
N LEU A 133 -11.10 22.07 -2.25
CA LEU A 133 -10.30 21.19 -3.10
C LEU A 133 -9.65 20.08 -2.27
N ILE A 134 -9.10 20.44 -1.09
CA ILE A 134 -8.51 19.46 -0.15
C ILE A 134 -9.58 18.45 0.27
N VAL A 135 -10.77 18.92 0.65
CA VAL A 135 -11.88 18.07 1.07
C VAL A 135 -12.36 17.16 -0.08
N ALA A 136 -12.54 17.71 -1.29
CA ALA A 136 -12.95 16.95 -2.45
C ALA A 136 -11.92 15.82 -2.79
N MET A 137 -10.64 16.17 -2.83
CA MET A 137 -9.58 15.17 -3.09
C MET A 137 -9.48 14.13 -1.96
N ALA A 138 -9.68 14.52 -0.71
CA ALA A 138 -9.72 13.59 0.42
C ALA A 138 -10.89 12.62 0.32
N ILE A 139 -12.08 13.09 -0.07
CA ILE A 139 -13.26 12.24 -0.28
C ILE A 139 -13.02 11.24 -1.42
N ILE A 140 -12.51 11.70 -2.57
CA ILE A 140 -12.20 10.84 -3.71
C ILE A 140 -11.15 9.79 -3.31
N SER A 141 -10.08 10.21 -2.65
CA SER A 141 -9.02 9.32 -2.18
C SER A 141 -9.56 8.27 -1.19
N ALA A 142 -10.39 8.69 -0.24
CA ALA A 142 -11.02 7.79 0.72
C ALA A 142 -11.93 6.78 0.01
N PHE A 143 -12.77 7.22 -0.93
CA PHE A 143 -13.66 6.35 -1.70
C PHE A 143 -12.87 5.31 -2.51
N CYS A 144 -11.82 5.73 -3.21
CA CYS A 144 -10.97 4.81 -3.98
C CYS A 144 -10.23 3.82 -3.07
N HIS A 145 -9.66 4.30 -1.96
CA HIS A 145 -8.88 3.47 -1.05
C HIS A 145 -9.76 2.43 -0.33
N PHE A 146 -10.84 2.88 0.30
CA PHE A 146 -11.74 1.98 1.02
C PHE A 146 -12.59 1.11 0.09
N GLY A 147 -12.97 1.62 -1.08
CA GLY A 147 -13.64 0.84 -2.12
C GLY A 147 -12.77 -0.32 -2.59
N GLY A 148 -11.48 -0.09 -2.87
CA GLY A 148 -10.53 -1.13 -3.21
C GLY A 148 -10.36 -2.18 -2.11
N ASN A 149 -10.24 -1.76 -0.85
CA ASN A 149 -10.16 -2.68 0.28
C ASN A 149 -11.46 -3.48 0.49
N LEU A 150 -12.62 -2.86 0.26
CA LEU A 150 -13.91 -3.56 0.33
C LEU A 150 -14.03 -4.62 -0.76
N LEU A 151 -13.64 -4.31 -2.00
CA LEU A 151 -13.62 -5.27 -3.10
C LEU A 151 -12.70 -6.45 -2.79
N ASN A 152 -11.53 -6.18 -2.20
CA ASN A 152 -10.63 -7.23 -1.72
C ASN A 152 -11.29 -8.10 -0.66
N ALA A 153 -11.98 -7.50 0.32
CA ALA A 153 -12.69 -8.23 1.38
C ALA A 153 -13.87 -9.06 0.85
N VAL A 154 -14.52 -8.63 -0.23
CA VAL A 154 -15.58 -9.41 -0.90
C VAL A 154 -14.98 -10.56 -1.71
N ALA A 155 -13.84 -10.36 -2.35
CA ALA A 155 -13.15 -11.40 -3.13
C ALA A 155 -12.50 -12.47 -2.24
N ALA A 156 -12.01 -12.09 -1.08
CA ALA A 156 -11.25 -12.97 -0.18
C ALA A 156 -11.95 -14.31 0.18
N PRO A 157 -13.25 -14.36 0.48
CA PRO A 157 -13.96 -15.62 0.72
C PRO A 157 -14.05 -16.53 -0.50
N VAL A 158 -13.99 -15.98 -1.72
CA VAL A 158 -14.14 -16.72 -2.99
C VAL A 158 -12.80 -17.31 -3.47
N VAL A 159 -11.74 -16.48 -3.44
CA VAL A 159 -10.44 -16.88 -4.01
C VAL A 159 -9.35 -17.14 -2.96
N SER A 160 -9.59 -16.95 -1.73
CA SER A 160 -8.74 -16.93 -0.54
C SER A 160 -8.18 -15.53 -0.20
N VAL A 161 -7.95 -15.30 1.10
CA VAL A 161 -7.40 -14.04 1.61
C VAL A 161 -5.99 -13.77 1.06
N VAL A 162 -5.17 -14.81 0.92
CA VAL A 162 -3.79 -14.68 0.41
C VAL A 162 -3.78 -14.16 -1.02
N ILE A 163 -4.61 -14.75 -1.86
CA ILE A 163 -4.69 -14.43 -3.29
C ILE A 163 -5.32 -13.06 -3.50
N ALA A 164 -6.46 -12.79 -2.84
CA ALA A 164 -7.13 -11.49 -2.92
C ALA A 164 -6.19 -10.36 -2.47
N THR A 165 -5.44 -10.56 -1.38
CA THR A 165 -4.46 -9.58 -0.89
C THR A 165 -3.30 -9.40 -1.87
N GLY A 166 -2.77 -10.51 -2.43
CA GLY A 166 -1.69 -10.46 -3.41
C GLY A 166 -2.08 -9.69 -4.67
N ILE A 167 -3.28 -9.96 -5.21
CA ILE A 167 -3.83 -9.21 -6.35
C ILE A 167 -4.09 -7.75 -5.94
N GLY A 168 -4.59 -7.52 -4.73
CA GLY A 168 -4.81 -6.18 -4.18
C GLY A 168 -3.54 -5.31 -4.22
N TYR A 169 -2.37 -5.88 -4.01
CA TYR A 169 -1.10 -5.14 -4.14
C TYR A 169 -0.81 -4.62 -5.55
N SER A 170 -1.56 -5.04 -6.59
CA SER A 170 -1.43 -4.47 -7.95
C SER A 170 -1.65 -2.95 -7.99
N PHE A 171 -2.30 -2.35 -6.98
CA PHE A 171 -2.43 -0.90 -6.89
C PHE A 171 -1.08 -0.17 -6.93
N GLY A 172 -0.01 -0.80 -6.47
CA GLY A 172 1.34 -0.27 -6.55
C GLY A 172 1.79 0.00 -7.99
N ILE A 173 1.43 -0.88 -8.93
CA ILE A 173 1.73 -0.71 -10.36
C ILE A 173 1.05 0.56 -10.88
N TRP A 174 -0.25 0.72 -10.59
CA TRP A 174 -1.01 1.89 -11.00
C TRP A 174 -0.46 3.18 -10.40
N SER A 175 -0.04 3.15 -9.13
CA SER A 175 0.59 4.29 -8.46
C SER A 175 1.85 4.77 -9.20
N TYR A 176 2.72 3.84 -9.60
CA TYR A 176 3.92 4.20 -10.37
C TYR A 176 3.61 4.66 -11.79
N LEU A 177 2.61 4.05 -12.47
CA LEU A 177 2.17 4.48 -13.79
C LEU A 177 1.63 5.92 -13.74
N TRP A 178 0.78 6.24 -12.76
CA TRP A 178 0.30 7.60 -12.55
C TRP A 178 1.43 8.56 -12.23
N GLY A 179 2.40 8.17 -11.41
CA GLY A 179 3.59 8.98 -11.14
C GLY A 179 4.37 9.32 -12.42
N ILE A 180 4.48 8.37 -13.37
CA ILE A 180 5.08 8.64 -14.68
C ILE A 180 4.23 9.64 -15.49
N VAL A 181 2.89 9.43 -15.55
CA VAL A 181 1.96 10.30 -16.28
C VAL A 181 1.97 11.72 -15.73
N TYR A 182 2.00 11.89 -14.42
CA TYR A 182 2.11 13.20 -13.76
C TYR A 182 3.51 13.82 -13.83
N GLY A 183 4.46 13.17 -14.48
CA GLY A 183 5.80 13.71 -14.68
C GLY A 183 6.69 13.65 -13.44
N GLU A 184 6.37 12.82 -12.44
CA GLU A 184 7.23 12.66 -11.26
C GLU A 184 8.65 12.18 -11.63
N PHE A 185 8.80 11.48 -12.74
CA PHE A 185 10.07 11.02 -13.29
C PHE A 185 10.65 11.98 -14.34
N ALA A 186 10.06 13.17 -14.52
CA ALA A 186 10.57 14.17 -15.44
C ALA A 186 11.94 14.68 -14.92
N GLY A 187 12.98 14.52 -15.74
CA GLY A 187 14.37 14.83 -15.35
C GLY A 187 15.14 13.66 -14.73
N ALA A 188 14.54 12.51 -14.50
CA ALA A 188 15.26 11.31 -14.10
C ALA A 188 16.04 10.71 -15.29
N LYS A 189 17.18 10.08 -15.00
CA LYS A 189 18.00 9.42 -16.01
C LYS A 189 17.30 8.17 -16.56
N ARG A 190 17.59 7.81 -17.82
CA ARG A 190 17.05 6.59 -18.44
C ARG A 190 17.34 5.32 -17.62
N LYS A 191 18.48 5.27 -16.92
CA LYS A 191 18.84 4.18 -16.01
C LYS A 191 17.82 4.02 -14.87
N THR A 192 17.37 5.12 -14.30
CA THR A 192 16.37 5.15 -13.22
C THR A 192 15.01 4.60 -13.69
N LEU A 193 14.59 5.00 -14.91
CA LEU A 193 13.39 4.43 -15.52
C LEU A 193 13.54 2.93 -15.83
N GLY A 194 14.72 2.50 -16.29
CA GLY A 194 15.01 1.08 -16.51
C GLY A 194 14.89 0.24 -15.24
N VAL A 195 15.38 0.77 -14.10
CA VAL A 195 15.23 0.11 -12.79
C VAL A 195 13.77 0.05 -12.38
N LEU A 196 12.97 1.11 -12.63
CA LEU A 196 11.54 1.10 -12.35
C LEU A 196 10.80 0.02 -13.16
N VAL A 197 11.05 -0.04 -14.48
CA VAL A 197 10.44 -1.03 -15.37
C VAL A 197 10.80 -2.46 -14.93
N CYS A 198 12.05 -2.69 -14.52
CA CYS A 198 12.48 -3.98 -13.98
C CYS A 198 11.71 -4.34 -12.69
N GLY A 199 11.56 -3.38 -11.76
CA GLY A 199 10.78 -3.59 -10.53
C GLY A 199 9.30 -3.89 -10.81
N LEU A 200 8.69 -3.17 -11.75
CA LEU A 200 7.31 -3.44 -12.19
C LEU A 200 7.19 -4.81 -12.86
N GLY A 201 8.21 -5.24 -13.63
CA GLY A 201 8.27 -6.58 -14.23
C GLY A 201 8.26 -7.68 -13.18
N PHE A 202 9.06 -7.58 -12.11
CA PHE A 202 9.01 -8.51 -10.98
C PHE A 202 7.65 -8.51 -10.29
N PHE A 203 7.04 -7.35 -10.14
CA PHE A 203 5.72 -7.21 -9.53
C PHE A 203 4.65 -7.95 -10.36
N ILE A 204 4.61 -7.71 -11.65
CA ILE A 204 3.68 -8.36 -12.58
C ILE A 204 3.90 -9.88 -12.59
N ALA A 205 5.15 -10.32 -12.68
CA ALA A 205 5.48 -11.75 -12.64
C ALA A 205 5.00 -12.40 -11.33
N GLY A 206 5.18 -11.74 -10.18
CA GLY A 206 4.69 -12.22 -8.89
C GLY A 206 3.17 -12.38 -8.85
N ILE A 207 2.42 -11.40 -9.39
CA ILE A 207 0.95 -11.46 -9.48
C ILE A 207 0.51 -12.59 -10.41
N VAL A 208 1.13 -12.72 -11.58
CA VAL A 208 0.79 -13.78 -12.56
C VAL A 208 1.02 -15.15 -11.96
N ILE A 209 2.17 -15.41 -11.32
CA ILE A 209 2.44 -16.69 -10.67
C ILE A 209 1.42 -16.97 -9.56
N LEU A 210 1.06 -15.95 -8.77
CA LEU A 210 0.05 -16.10 -7.73
C LEU A 210 -1.31 -16.47 -8.32
N THR A 211 -1.69 -15.86 -9.44
CA THR A 211 -2.98 -16.07 -10.10
C THR A 211 -3.05 -17.44 -10.76
N LEU A 212 -1.97 -17.89 -11.43
CA LEU A 212 -1.89 -19.22 -12.05
C LEU A 212 -1.91 -20.38 -11.03
N ASN A 213 -1.65 -20.08 -9.77
CA ASN A 213 -1.69 -21.08 -8.69
C ASN A 213 -3.13 -21.38 -8.20
N ILE A 214 -4.15 -20.71 -8.78
CA ILE A 214 -5.57 -20.91 -8.45
C ILE A 214 -6.25 -21.88 -9.42
N THR A 215 -5.69 -22.01 -10.63
CA THR A 215 -6.21 -22.87 -11.70
C THR A 215 -5.63 -24.26 -11.58
#